data_80200aab98bd8e6a1b76da683baccc38
#
_entry.id   80200aab98bd8e6a1b76da683baccc38
#
_cell.length_a   1.000
_cell.length_b   1.000
_cell.length_c   1.000
_cell.angle_alpha   90.00
_cell.angle_beta   90.00
_cell.angle_gamma   90.00
#
_symmetry.space_group_name_H-M   'P 1'
#
loop_
_entity.id
_entity.type
_entity.pdbx_description
1 polymer ?
#
loop_
_entity_poly.entity_id
_entity_poly.type
_entity_poly.pdbx_seq_one_letter_code
_entity_poly.pdbx_strand_id
1 'polypeptide(L)'
;GVYDIAKDSVYFVNFSSLSHIQDVPKYSELYEKSKTTEKKDKLIVVQEPIYNENGSYAIAEIRSQDNKDRWIVSLNLKKGTFQELDHQHDEAWIGGPGIPSYSFGRGTLGFLGDNETVYFQSEETGYSHLYTYNLKSKKKIQLTKGNWEVRNVNLSKDKKSFYLTTTTTHPGNRDFYKLEVANAVLQPILTKDGAHEVSLSPDESTLIVRYSYKNKPWELYV
;
A
#
# COMPACT_ATOMS: atom_id res chain seq x y z
N GLY A 1 -18.60 -10.62 -2.53
CA GLY A 1 -19.14 -11.32 -3.70
C GLY A 1 -18.99 -10.49 -4.96
N VAL A 2 -19.05 -11.15 -6.09
CA VAL A 2 -19.08 -10.53 -7.42
C VAL A 2 -20.46 -10.76 -8.00
N TYR A 3 -21.10 -9.71 -8.50
CA TYR A 3 -22.38 -9.77 -9.18
C TYR A 3 -22.17 -9.67 -10.69
N ASP A 4 -22.58 -10.70 -11.43
CA ASP A 4 -22.57 -10.74 -12.89
C ASP A 4 -23.90 -10.18 -13.40
N ILE A 5 -23.90 -8.96 -13.89
CA ILE A 5 -25.10 -8.25 -14.34
C ILE A 5 -25.78 -8.99 -15.51
N ALA A 6 -24.98 -9.56 -16.41
CA ALA A 6 -25.53 -10.24 -17.61
C ALA A 6 -26.22 -11.56 -17.28
N LYS A 7 -25.79 -12.22 -16.22
CA LYS A 7 -26.32 -13.53 -15.78
C LYS A 7 -27.25 -13.43 -14.58
N ASP A 8 -27.42 -12.23 -14.04
CA ASP A 8 -28.19 -11.99 -12.79
C ASP A 8 -27.78 -13.00 -11.68
N SER A 9 -26.49 -13.11 -11.44
CA SER A 9 -25.94 -14.11 -10.53
C SER A 9 -24.83 -13.57 -9.65
N VAL A 10 -24.73 -14.08 -8.42
CA VAL A 10 -23.68 -13.75 -7.44
C VAL A 10 -22.76 -14.95 -7.26
N TYR A 11 -21.46 -14.72 -7.20
CA TYR A 11 -20.48 -15.71 -6.80
C TYR A 11 -19.43 -15.12 -5.86
N PHE A 12 -18.72 -15.97 -5.14
CA PHE A 12 -17.72 -15.56 -4.18
C PHE A 12 -16.33 -16.00 -4.64
N VAL A 13 -15.35 -15.12 -4.48
CA VAL A 13 -13.94 -15.48 -4.62
C VAL A 13 -13.52 -16.20 -3.35
N ASN A 14 -12.98 -17.41 -3.49
CA ASN A 14 -12.46 -18.18 -2.36
C ASN A 14 -11.00 -17.81 -2.12
N PHE A 15 -10.68 -17.31 -0.93
CA PHE A 15 -9.34 -16.86 -0.52
C PHE A 15 -8.57 -17.88 0.34
N SER A 16 -9.04 -19.10 0.52
CA SER A 16 -8.38 -20.14 1.33
C SER A 16 -6.99 -20.56 0.82
N SER A 17 -6.64 -20.17 -0.42
CA SER A 17 -5.33 -20.43 -1.01
C SER A 17 -4.34 -19.28 -0.86
N LEU A 18 -4.66 -18.23 -0.09
CA LEU A 18 -3.69 -17.20 0.27
C LEU A 18 -2.53 -17.82 1.02
N SER A 19 -1.30 -17.37 0.71
CA SER A 19 -0.13 -17.81 1.45
C SER A 19 -0.27 -17.46 2.94
N HIS A 20 0.20 -18.34 3.83
CA HIS A 20 0.21 -18.09 5.29
C HIS A 20 -1.17 -17.87 5.94
N ILE A 21 -2.28 -18.11 5.21
CA ILE A 21 -3.64 -17.91 5.72
C ILE A 21 -3.96 -18.74 6.98
N GLN A 22 -3.23 -19.85 7.18
CA GLN A 22 -3.39 -20.75 8.31
C GLN A 22 -2.24 -20.65 9.34
N ASP A 23 -1.33 -19.68 9.18
CA ASP A 23 -0.24 -19.52 10.12
C ASP A 23 -0.74 -18.97 11.44
N VAL A 24 -0.30 -19.61 12.52
CA VAL A 24 -0.66 -19.25 13.90
C VAL A 24 0.43 -18.35 14.46
N PRO A 25 0.11 -17.22 15.11
CA PRO A 25 1.10 -16.36 15.74
C PRO A 25 1.90 -17.11 16.81
N LYS A 26 3.22 -16.90 16.88
CA LYS A 26 4.12 -17.60 17.81
C LYS A 26 3.72 -17.47 19.28
N TYR A 27 3.16 -16.29 19.65
CA TYR A 27 2.73 -16.08 21.04
C TYR A 27 1.58 -16.99 21.47
N SER A 28 0.78 -17.54 20.54
CA SER A 28 -0.33 -18.43 20.89
C SER A 28 0.15 -19.70 21.58
N GLU A 29 1.35 -20.18 21.30
CA GLU A 29 1.96 -21.33 21.95
C GLU A 29 2.12 -21.14 23.47
N LEU A 30 2.22 -19.88 23.93
CA LEU A 30 2.36 -19.53 25.35
C LEU A 30 1.04 -19.60 26.12
N TYR A 31 -0.10 -19.48 25.42
CA TYR A 31 -1.41 -19.35 26.05
C TYR A 31 -2.35 -20.52 25.79
N GLU A 32 -2.11 -21.30 24.75
CA GLU A 32 -2.96 -22.46 24.45
C GLU A 32 -2.58 -23.66 25.28
N LYS A 33 -3.43 -23.98 26.27
CA LYS A 33 -3.32 -25.23 27.08
C LYS A 33 -3.75 -26.48 26.29
N SER A 34 -4.42 -26.34 25.18
CA SER A 34 -4.84 -27.42 24.31
C SER A 34 -4.32 -27.19 22.88
N LYS A 35 -3.47 -28.11 22.43
CA LYS A 35 -3.06 -28.18 21.03
C LYS A 35 -4.28 -28.57 20.18
N THR A 36 -5.08 -27.64 19.76
CA THR A 36 -6.01 -27.87 18.65
C THR A 36 -5.20 -28.02 17.39
N THR A 37 -5.12 -29.21 16.88
CA THR A 37 -4.36 -29.58 15.67
C THR A 37 -5.05 -29.16 14.36
N GLU A 38 -6.24 -28.62 14.43
CA GLU A 38 -6.93 -28.11 13.23
C GLU A 38 -6.39 -26.75 12.80
N LYS A 39 -5.71 -26.75 11.67
CA LYS A 39 -5.37 -25.52 10.97
C LYS A 39 -6.64 -24.90 10.40
N LYS A 40 -6.96 -23.68 10.83
CA LYS A 40 -8.09 -22.91 10.32
C LYS A 40 -7.59 -21.70 9.57
N ASP A 41 -8.30 -21.35 8.50
CA ASP A 41 -8.03 -20.11 7.80
C ASP A 41 -8.29 -18.92 8.74
N LYS A 42 -7.39 -17.93 8.73
CA LYS A 42 -7.59 -16.67 9.44
C LYS A 42 -8.85 -16.00 8.93
N LEU A 43 -9.55 -15.33 9.83
CA LEU A 43 -10.61 -14.41 9.43
C LEU A 43 -9.99 -13.23 8.69
N ILE A 44 -10.55 -12.88 7.54
CA ILE A 44 -10.03 -11.82 6.69
C ILE A 44 -11.06 -10.71 6.43
N VAL A 45 -10.55 -9.54 6.14
CA VAL A 45 -11.31 -8.39 5.63
C VAL A 45 -10.78 -8.05 4.25
N VAL A 46 -11.66 -8.02 3.25
CA VAL A 46 -11.34 -7.60 1.88
C VAL A 46 -11.77 -6.16 1.73
N GLN A 47 -10.82 -5.28 1.40
CA GLN A 47 -11.10 -3.89 1.11
C GLN A 47 -11.74 -3.73 -0.27
N GLU A 48 -12.36 -2.57 -0.51
CA GLU A 48 -12.99 -2.26 -1.80
C GLU A 48 -11.98 -2.42 -2.95
N PRO A 49 -12.30 -3.24 -3.97
CA PRO A 49 -11.43 -3.43 -5.12
C PRO A 49 -11.25 -2.16 -5.95
N ILE A 50 -10.09 -2.03 -6.60
CA ILE A 50 -9.77 -0.97 -7.56
C ILE A 50 -9.69 -1.56 -8.94
N TYR A 51 -10.38 -0.98 -9.90
CA TYR A 51 -10.20 -1.27 -11.33
C TYR A 51 -9.09 -0.39 -11.93
N ASN A 52 -8.38 -0.95 -12.91
CA ASN A 52 -7.62 -0.12 -13.81
C ASN A 52 -8.56 0.64 -14.77
N GLU A 53 -8.06 1.65 -15.49
CA GLU A 53 -8.91 2.54 -16.29
C GLU A 53 -9.70 1.84 -17.40
N ASN A 54 -9.13 0.79 -17.99
CA ASN A 54 -9.79 0.02 -19.06
C ASN A 54 -10.65 -1.15 -18.57
N GLY A 55 -10.76 -1.35 -17.24
CA GLY A 55 -11.55 -2.40 -16.62
C GLY A 55 -11.05 -3.84 -16.83
N SER A 56 -9.82 -4.02 -17.35
CA SER A 56 -9.29 -5.36 -17.64
C SER A 56 -8.76 -6.09 -16.41
N TYR A 57 -8.36 -5.33 -15.37
CA TYR A 57 -7.87 -5.85 -14.10
C TYR A 57 -8.59 -5.21 -12.92
N ALA A 58 -8.75 -5.96 -11.86
CA ALA A 58 -9.11 -5.45 -10.55
C ALA A 58 -8.07 -5.93 -9.53
N ILE A 59 -7.75 -5.09 -8.55
CA ILE A 59 -6.87 -5.42 -7.42
C ILE A 59 -7.58 -5.16 -6.11
N ALA A 60 -7.21 -5.88 -5.07
CA ALA A 60 -7.75 -5.68 -3.73
C ALA A 60 -6.65 -5.84 -2.68
N GLU A 61 -6.83 -5.14 -1.58
CA GLU A 61 -6.12 -5.37 -0.33
C GLU A 61 -6.94 -6.30 0.55
N ILE A 62 -6.30 -7.31 1.12
CA ILE A 62 -6.89 -8.23 2.08
C ILE A 62 -6.07 -8.16 3.36
N ARG A 63 -6.73 -8.21 4.50
CA ARG A 63 -6.09 -8.20 5.82
C ARG A 63 -6.64 -9.27 6.72
N SER A 64 -5.78 -9.87 7.52
CA SER A 64 -6.21 -10.76 8.60
C SER A 64 -6.81 -9.94 9.76
N GLN A 65 -7.82 -10.48 10.43
CA GLN A 65 -8.46 -9.79 11.56
C GLN A 65 -7.56 -9.75 12.81
N ASP A 66 -6.55 -10.61 12.88
CA ASP A 66 -5.51 -10.57 13.92
C ASP A 66 -4.47 -9.46 13.68
N ASN A 67 -4.60 -8.71 12.58
CA ASN A 67 -3.69 -7.64 12.15
C ASN A 67 -2.23 -8.06 11.96
N LYS A 68 -1.98 -9.33 11.62
CA LYS A 68 -0.65 -9.87 11.38
C LYS A 68 -0.28 -9.90 9.90
N ASP A 69 -1.27 -10.03 9.03
CA ASP A 69 -1.05 -10.27 7.61
C ASP A 69 -1.83 -9.29 6.73
N ARG A 70 -1.20 -8.91 5.64
CA ARG A 70 -1.77 -8.12 4.56
C ARG A 70 -1.39 -8.75 3.23
N TRP A 71 -2.36 -8.97 2.37
CA TRP A 71 -2.16 -9.46 1.00
C TRP A 71 -2.62 -8.42 -0.01
N ILE A 72 -1.86 -8.27 -1.07
CA ILE A 72 -2.28 -7.56 -2.29
C ILE A 72 -2.58 -8.62 -3.33
N VAL A 73 -3.77 -8.59 -3.89
CA VAL A 73 -4.22 -9.58 -4.87
C VAL A 73 -4.75 -8.93 -6.14
N SER A 74 -4.58 -9.60 -7.26
CA SER A 74 -5.30 -9.32 -8.50
C SER A 74 -6.47 -10.29 -8.63
N LEU A 75 -7.64 -9.79 -9.02
CA LEU A 75 -8.89 -10.53 -9.09
C LEU A 75 -9.21 -10.86 -10.54
N ASN A 76 -9.50 -12.13 -10.83
CA ASN A 76 -10.12 -12.56 -12.07
C ASN A 76 -11.64 -12.68 -11.86
N LEU A 77 -12.36 -11.60 -12.13
CA LEU A 77 -13.79 -11.53 -11.87
C LEU A 77 -14.61 -12.48 -12.75
N LYS A 78 -14.12 -12.85 -13.94
CA LYS A 78 -14.82 -13.79 -14.82
C LYS A 78 -14.77 -15.25 -14.31
N LYS A 79 -13.68 -15.60 -13.62
CA LYS A 79 -13.44 -16.96 -13.11
C LYS A 79 -13.71 -17.09 -11.61
N GLY A 80 -13.90 -15.98 -10.89
CA GLY A 80 -14.02 -15.99 -9.43
C GLY A 80 -12.72 -16.45 -8.73
N THR A 81 -11.56 -16.17 -9.32
CA THR A 81 -10.24 -16.53 -8.78
C THR A 81 -9.40 -15.31 -8.54
N PHE A 82 -8.30 -15.48 -7.82
CA PHE A 82 -7.33 -14.41 -7.59
C PHE A 82 -5.90 -14.89 -7.86
N GLN A 83 -4.99 -13.94 -8.01
CA GLN A 83 -3.54 -14.14 -7.97
C GLN A 83 -2.98 -13.27 -6.85
N GLU A 84 -2.24 -13.86 -5.93
CA GLU A 84 -1.48 -13.13 -4.92
C GLU A 84 -0.29 -12.42 -5.59
N LEU A 85 -0.15 -11.11 -5.31
CA LEU A 85 0.92 -10.26 -5.83
C LEU A 85 1.98 -10.01 -4.78
N ASP A 86 1.55 -9.86 -3.52
CA ASP A 86 2.41 -9.56 -2.38
C ASP A 86 1.77 -10.05 -1.09
N HIS A 87 2.59 -10.57 -0.18
CA HIS A 87 2.21 -10.89 1.19
C HIS A 87 3.15 -10.17 2.16
N GLN A 88 2.58 -9.52 3.14
CA GLN A 88 3.28 -8.78 4.18
C GLN A 88 2.86 -9.33 5.54
N HIS A 89 3.83 -9.55 6.41
CA HIS A 89 3.59 -10.10 7.74
C HIS A 89 4.40 -9.35 8.80
N ASP A 90 3.79 -9.15 9.97
CA ASP A 90 4.48 -8.74 11.18
C ASP A 90 3.96 -9.55 12.35
N GLU A 91 4.87 -10.12 13.13
CA GLU A 91 4.53 -10.98 14.28
C GLU A 91 3.83 -10.19 15.40
N ALA A 92 4.12 -8.90 15.53
CA ALA A 92 3.43 -8.02 16.45
C ALA A 92 2.17 -7.41 15.81
N TRP A 93 2.33 -6.64 14.73
CA TRP A 93 1.24 -5.88 14.15
C TRP A 93 1.62 -5.30 12.78
N ILE A 94 0.91 -5.71 11.71
CA ILE A 94 1.12 -5.09 10.40
C ILE A 94 0.52 -3.68 10.38
N GLY A 95 1.33 -2.67 10.06
CA GLY A 95 0.93 -1.27 10.06
C GLY A 95 2.07 -0.39 9.60
N GLY A 96 1.91 0.92 9.71
CA GLY A 96 2.90 1.90 9.31
C GLY A 96 2.40 2.84 8.22
N PRO A 97 3.25 3.76 7.75
CA PRO A 97 2.87 4.70 6.71
C PRO A 97 2.39 3.98 5.45
N GLY A 98 1.21 4.36 4.95
CA GLY A 98 0.60 3.76 3.77
C GLY A 98 0.06 2.34 3.96
N ILE A 99 0.14 1.79 5.18
CA ILE A 99 -0.40 0.49 5.57
C ILE A 99 -1.32 0.73 6.77
N PRO A 100 -2.62 0.96 6.57
CA PRO A 100 -3.53 1.28 7.67
C PRO A 100 -3.62 0.12 8.65
N SER A 101 -3.47 0.41 9.94
CA SER A 101 -3.54 -0.57 11.02
C SER A 101 -4.97 -0.88 11.47
N TYR A 102 -5.93 -0.02 11.20
CA TYR A 102 -7.34 -0.20 11.52
C TYR A 102 -8.23 -0.13 10.28
N SER A 103 -9.26 -0.92 10.28
CA SER A 103 -10.00 -1.55 9.22
C SER A 103 -10.93 -0.68 8.37
N PHE A 104 -10.86 0.62 8.41
CA PHE A 104 -11.82 1.45 7.66
C PHE A 104 -11.24 2.15 6.44
N GLY A 105 -10.05 1.79 6.02
CA GLY A 105 -9.41 2.37 4.85
C GLY A 105 -8.45 1.43 4.16
N ARG A 106 -8.35 1.61 2.87
CA ARG A 106 -7.35 0.96 2.03
C ARG A 106 -6.00 1.64 2.24
N GLY A 107 -4.92 0.85 2.21
CA GLY A 107 -3.55 1.35 2.17
C GLY A 107 -3.21 2.02 0.83
N THR A 108 -1.96 2.44 0.71
CA THR A 108 -1.43 2.89 -0.58
C THR A 108 -1.49 1.73 -1.57
N LEU A 109 -2.35 1.84 -2.58
CA LEU A 109 -2.57 0.84 -3.61
C LEU A 109 -3.20 1.50 -4.83
N GLY A 110 -2.73 1.17 -6.03
CA GLY A 110 -3.32 1.66 -7.27
C GLY A 110 -2.61 1.14 -8.52
N PHE A 111 -3.03 1.65 -9.68
CA PHE A 111 -2.43 1.34 -10.98
C PHE A 111 -1.64 2.51 -11.53
N LEU A 112 -0.52 2.23 -12.22
CA LEU A 112 0.16 3.18 -13.08
C LEU A 112 -0.58 3.37 -14.41
N GLY A 113 -0.10 4.31 -15.23
CA GLY A 113 -0.73 4.65 -16.50
C GLY A 113 -0.67 3.56 -17.58
N ASP A 114 0.16 2.53 -17.42
CA ASP A 114 0.22 1.37 -18.33
C ASP A 114 -0.95 0.38 -18.12
N ASN A 115 -1.80 0.60 -17.13
CA ASN A 115 -2.92 -0.27 -16.77
C ASN A 115 -2.55 -1.71 -16.35
N GLU A 116 -1.27 -1.99 -16.14
CA GLU A 116 -0.73 -3.32 -15.84
C GLU A 116 0.17 -3.34 -14.62
N THR A 117 0.74 -2.20 -14.28
CA THR A 117 1.64 -2.08 -13.12
C THR A 117 0.88 -1.54 -11.92
N VAL A 118 0.88 -2.32 -10.85
CA VAL A 118 0.31 -1.99 -9.54
C VAL A 118 1.39 -1.36 -8.69
N TYR A 119 1.05 -0.32 -7.90
CA TYR A 119 1.94 0.23 -6.88
C TYR A 119 1.34 0.09 -5.49
N PHE A 120 2.19 -0.11 -4.49
CA PHE A 120 1.80 -0.25 -3.07
C PHE A 120 2.99 0.05 -2.16
N GLN A 121 2.71 0.26 -0.87
CA GLN A 121 3.75 0.36 0.16
C GLN A 121 3.91 -0.96 0.92
N SER A 122 5.15 -1.24 1.35
CA SER A 122 5.50 -2.39 2.19
C SER A 122 6.66 -2.03 3.12
N GLU A 123 6.66 -2.62 4.31
CA GLU A 123 7.74 -2.52 5.31
C GLU A 123 8.70 -3.72 5.28
N GLU A 124 8.70 -4.52 4.23
CA GLU A 124 9.51 -5.75 4.14
C GLU A 124 11.01 -5.54 4.36
N THR A 125 11.50 -4.31 4.19
CA THR A 125 12.91 -3.94 4.42
C THR A 125 13.13 -3.17 5.72
N GLY A 126 12.13 -3.14 6.63
CA GLY A 126 12.19 -2.51 7.93
C GLY A 126 11.72 -1.05 7.98
N TYR A 127 11.46 -0.45 6.82
CA TYR A 127 10.87 0.89 6.66
C TYR A 127 9.81 0.84 5.57
N SER A 128 8.80 1.71 5.68
CA SER A 128 7.75 1.78 4.65
C SER A 128 8.30 2.37 3.36
N HIS A 129 8.35 1.57 2.32
CA HIS A 129 8.83 1.94 0.99
C HIS A 129 7.79 1.67 -0.08
N LEU A 130 7.98 2.34 -1.24
CA LEU A 130 7.12 2.21 -2.40
C LEU A 130 7.63 1.11 -3.32
N TYR A 131 6.72 0.23 -3.73
CA TYR A 131 6.96 -0.91 -4.61
C TYR A 131 6.01 -0.86 -5.80
N THR A 132 6.43 -1.51 -6.88
CA THR A 132 5.56 -1.82 -8.01
C THR A 132 5.58 -3.32 -8.31
N TYR A 133 4.46 -3.80 -8.87
CA TYR A 133 4.33 -5.15 -9.39
C TYR A 133 3.65 -5.12 -10.75
N ASN A 134 4.32 -5.63 -11.78
CA ASN A 134 3.71 -5.71 -13.12
C ASN A 134 2.98 -7.05 -13.28
N LEU A 135 1.68 -6.99 -13.58
CA LEU A 135 0.80 -8.16 -13.65
C LEU A 135 1.14 -9.15 -14.77
N LYS A 136 1.70 -8.66 -15.89
CA LYS A 136 2.10 -9.52 -17.01
C LYS A 136 3.44 -10.18 -16.82
N SER A 137 4.46 -9.38 -16.49
CA SER A 137 5.82 -9.89 -16.29
C SER A 137 6.03 -10.56 -14.94
N LYS A 138 5.08 -10.37 -13.98
CA LYS A 138 5.15 -10.84 -12.59
C LYS A 138 6.39 -10.33 -11.84
N LYS A 139 6.90 -9.17 -12.23
CA LYS A 139 8.10 -8.58 -11.65
C LYS A 139 7.71 -7.56 -10.58
N LYS A 140 8.19 -7.77 -9.35
CA LYS A 140 8.18 -6.80 -8.24
C LYS A 140 9.44 -5.94 -8.29
N ILE A 141 9.30 -4.64 -8.11
CA ILE A 141 10.42 -3.67 -8.07
C ILE A 141 10.23 -2.75 -6.87
N GLN A 142 11.26 -2.61 -6.04
CA GLN A 142 11.33 -1.59 -5.00
C GLN A 142 11.76 -0.26 -5.62
N LEU A 143 10.92 0.77 -5.54
CA LEU A 143 11.20 2.10 -6.11
C LEU A 143 11.97 3.01 -5.14
N THR A 144 11.73 2.87 -3.84
CA THR A 144 12.41 3.66 -2.81
C THR A 144 13.11 2.74 -1.82
N LYS A 145 14.26 3.15 -1.26
CA LYS A 145 15.06 2.35 -0.32
C LYS A 145 15.89 3.24 0.59
N GLY A 146 16.22 2.73 1.77
CA GLY A 146 17.06 3.43 2.76
C GLY A 146 16.48 3.31 4.17
N ASN A 147 17.16 3.93 5.15
CA ASN A 147 16.74 3.91 6.54
C ASN A 147 15.81 5.10 6.84
N TRP A 148 14.70 5.19 6.11
CA TRP A 148 13.74 6.28 6.19
C TRP A 148 12.37 5.82 5.66
N GLU A 149 11.31 6.57 5.99
CA GLU A 149 9.93 6.25 5.66
C GLU A 149 9.42 7.04 4.47
N VAL A 150 8.67 6.38 3.59
CA VAL A 150 7.69 7.01 2.71
C VAL A 150 6.38 7.16 3.48
N ARG A 151 5.99 8.37 3.82
CA ARG A 151 4.80 8.63 4.65
C ARG A 151 3.53 8.83 3.85
N ASN A 152 3.61 9.60 2.76
CA ASN A 152 2.49 9.82 1.85
C ASN A 152 2.94 9.63 0.41
N VAL A 153 2.05 9.10 -0.41
CA VAL A 153 2.25 8.84 -1.83
C VAL A 153 1.10 9.44 -2.61
N ASN A 154 1.42 10.35 -3.53
CA ASN A 154 0.48 10.90 -4.50
C ASN A 154 1.00 10.62 -5.91
N LEU A 155 0.22 9.90 -6.70
CA LEU A 155 0.54 9.64 -8.11
C LEU A 155 0.33 10.94 -8.91
N SER A 156 1.29 11.30 -9.77
CA SER A 156 1.17 12.46 -10.68
C SER A 156 0.01 12.27 -11.66
N LYS A 157 -0.50 13.37 -12.18
CA LYS A 157 -1.62 13.40 -13.13
C LYS A 157 -1.34 12.59 -14.40
N ASP A 158 -0.11 12.63 -14.87
CA ASP A 158 0.35 11.87 -16.04
C ASP A 158 0.71 10.41 -15.70
N LYS A 159 0.64 10.03 -14.41
CA LYS A 159 0.95 8.71 -13.86
C LYS A 159 2.36 8.19 -14.13
N LYS A 160 3.31 9.09 -14.39
CA LYS A 160 4.72 8.74 -14.64
C LYS A 160 5.63 8.99 -13.45
N SER A 161 5.14 9.72 -12.45
CA SER A 161 5.89 10.09 -11.25
C SER A 161 5.03 9.96 -10.01
N PHE A 162 5.67 9.93 -8.86
CA PHE A 162 5.03 10.09 -7.57
C PHE A 162 5.55 11.33 -6.86
N TYR A 163 4.67 12.02 -6.16
CA TYR A 163 5.03 13.01 -5.15
C TYR A 163 4.97 12.35 -3.78
N LEU A 164 6.10 12.39 -3.07
CA LEU A 164 6.29 11.65 -1.82
C LEU A 164 6.56 12.60 -0.66
N THR A 165 5.88 12.38 0.45
CA THR A 165 6.33 12.90 1.74
C THR A 165 7.16 11.83 2.42
N THR A 166 8.36 12.17 2.86
CA THR A 166 9.35 11.22 3.41
C THR A 166 10.01 11.72 4.69
N THR A 167 10.78 10.85 5.34
CA THR A 167 11.66 11.20 6.46
C THR A 167 13.14 11.07 6.08
N THR A 168 13.49 11.38 4.82
CA THR A 168 14.79 11.10 4.22
C THR A 168 15.93 11.79 4.95
N THR A 169 15.75 13.05 5.37
CA THR A 169 16.80 13.84 6.02
C THR A 169 16.88 13.60 7.54
N HIS A 170 15.74 13.38 8.19
CA HIS A 170 15.64 13.12 9.62
C HIS A 170 14.26 12.51 9.97
N PRO A 171 14.15 11.58 10.94
CA PRO A 171 12.86 10.96 11.31
C PRO A 171 11.75 11.95 11.72
N GLY A 172 12.14 13.12 12.28
CA GLY A 172 11.21 14.19 12.66
C GLY A 172 10.81 15.12 11.53
N ASN A 173 11.48 15.06 10.39
CA ASN A 173 11.18 15.91 9.24
C ASN A 173 10.06 15.32 8.36
N ARG A 174 9.49 16.18 7.56
CA ARG A 174 8.58 15.83 6.46
C ARG A 174 9.13 16.47 5.19
N ASP A 175 9.98 15.71 4.52
CA ASP A 175 10.62 16.13 3.28
C ASP A 175 9.68 15.83 2.10
N PHE A 176 9.73 16.64 1.06
CA PHE A 176 8.90 16.46 -0.12
C PHE A 176 9.75 16.23 -1.37
N TYR A 177 9.46 15.15 -2.07
CA TYR A 177 10.21 14.67 -3.22
C TYR A 177 9.30 14.36 -4.41
N LYS A 178 9.87 14.42 -5.61
CA LYS A 178 9.32 13.80 -6.82
C LYS A 178 10.13 12.54 -7.14
N LEU A 179 9.45 11.43 -7.41
CA LEU A 179 10.04 10.14 -7.80
C LEU A 179 9.60 9.80 -9.22
N GLU A 180 10.56 9.72 -10.15
CA GLU A 180 10.29 9.25 -11.50
C GLU A 180 10.18 7.72 -11.53
N VAL A 181 9.06 7.18 -12.05
CA VAL A 181 8.80 5.73 -12.06
C VAL A 181 9.80 4.97 -12.94
N ALA A 182 10.13 5.53 -14.10
CA ALA A 182 10.91 4.83 -15.12
C ALA A 182 12.33 4.46 -14.69
N ASN A 183 12.96 5.26 -13.83
CA ASN A 183 14.35 5.10 -13.40
C ASN A 183 14.54 5.11 -11.89
N ALA A 184 13.44 5.25 -11.13
CA ALA A 184 13.42 5.36 -9.67
C ALA A 184 14.30 6.51 -9.12
N VAL A 185 14.45 7.60 -9.89
CA VAL A 185 15.20 8.78 -9.46
C VAL A 185 14.34 9.62 -8.52
N LEU A 186 14.85 9.82 -7.30
CA LEU A 186 14.24 10.63 -6.26
C LEU A 186 14.80 12.05 -6.31
N GLN A 187 13.98 13.03 -6.68
CA GLN A 187 14.35 14.44 -6.83
C GLN A 187 13.81 15.25 -5.64
N PRO A 188 14.67 15.96 -4.87
CA PRO A 188 14.23 16.78 -3.75
C PRO A 188 13.49 18.03 -4.26
N ILE A 189 12.39 18.36 -3.56
CA ILE A 189 11.64 19.61 -3.78
C ILE A 189 11.73 20.48 -2.53
N LEU A 190 11.39 19.92 -1.35
CA LEU A 190 11.45 20.60 -0.07
C LEU A 190 12.16 19.69 0.94
N THR A 191 13.36 20.10 1.38
CA THR A 191 14.19 19.32 2.32
C THR A 191 14.74 20.18 3.46
N LYS A 192 14.18 21.38 3.66
CA LYS A 192 14.49 22.23 4.81
C LYS A 192 14.01 21.53 6.08
N ASP A 193 14.81 21.61 7.14
CA ASP A 193 14.45 21.05 8.44
C ASP A 193 13.08 21.50 8.91
N GLY A 194 12.24 20.54 9.29
CA GLY A 194 10.90 20.76 9.79
C GLY A 194 9.84 19.86 9.12
N ALA A 195 8.60 20.20 9.39
CA ALA A 195 7.45 19.51 8.82
C ALA A 195 6.85 20.32 7.68
N HIS A 196 6.71 19.67 6.51
CA HIS A 196 6.04 20.23 5.35
C HIS A 196 4.76 19.42 5.08
N GLU A 197 3.61 20.08 5.17
CA GLU A 197 2.35 19.57 4.66
C GLU A 197 2.09 20.24 3.31
N VAL A 198 2.09 19.46 2.25
CA VAL A 198 2.11 19.96 0.88
C VAL A 198 0.82 19.62 0.16
N SER A 199 0.25 20.61 -0.52
CA SER A 199 -0.84 20.46 -1.48
C SER A 199 -0.38 20.93 -2.85
N LEU A 200 -0.52 20.07 -3.86
CA LEU A 200 -0.24 20.40 -5.27
C LEU A 200 -1.46 21.04 -5.93
N SER A 201 -1.23 22.04 -6.79
CA SER A 201 -2.26 22.51 -7.71
C SER A 201 -2.69 21.41 -8.69
N PRO A 202 -3.91 21.46 -9.24
CA PRO A 202 -4.38 20.45 -10.20
C PRO A 202 -3.54 20.30 -11.46
N ASP A 203 -2.79 21.33 -11.84
CA ASP A 203 -1.85 21.32 -12.97
C ASP A 203 -0.41 20.96 -12.55
N GLU A 204 -0.19 20.70 -11.25
CA GLU A 204 1.10 20.35 -10.64
C GLU A 204 2.20 21.43 -10.80
N SER A 205 1.81 22.67 -11.08
CA SER A 205 2.76 23.78 -11.29
C SER A 205 3.08 24.56 -10.01
N THR A 206 2.23 24.46 -8.98
CA THR A 206 2.32 25.26 -7.76
C THR A 206 2.12 24.38 -6.53
N LEU A 207 2.84 24.69 -5.46
CA LEU A 207 2.71 24.07 -4.14
C LEU A 207 2.13 25.08 -3.15
N ILE A 208 1.16 24.64 -2.36
CA ILE A 208 0.80 25.28 -1.10
C ILE A 208 1.43 24.45 0.01
N VAL A 209 2.21 25.09 0.86
CA VAL A 209 2.99 24.43 1.91
C VAL A 209 2.65 25.00 3.27
N ARG A 210 2.15 24.17 4.18
CA ARG A 210 2.15 24.45 5.60
C ARG A 210 3.49 23.98 6.16
N TYR A 211 4.23 24.88 6.76
CA TYR A 211 5.56 24.62 7.32
C TYR A 211 5.61 24.92 8.81
N SER A 212 6.24 24.04 9.58
CA SER A 212 6.51 24.22 11.01
C SER A 212 7.87 23.64 11.38
N TYR A 213 8.53 24.24 12.36
CA TYR A 213 9.77 23.76 12.94
C TYR A 213 9.91 24.21 14.40
N LYS A 214 10.60 23.45 15.22
CA LYS A 214 10.88 23.66 16.68
C LYS A 214 10.20 24.87 17.35
N ASN A 215 10.62 26.07 17.00
CA ASN A 215 10.16 27.36 17.54
C ASN A 215 9.33 28.16 16.52
N LYS A 216 8.97 27.57 15.37
CA LYS A 216 8.08 28.17 14.37
C LYS A 216 6.73 27.48 14.41
N PRO A 217 5.63 28.20 14.73
CA PRO A 217 4.29 27.68 14.52
C PRO A 217 4.03 27.42 13.03
N TRP A 218 2.91 26.79 12.73
CA TRP A 218 2.50 26.55 11.37
C TRP A 218 2.30 27.85 10.59
N GLU A 219 3.02 28.01 9.51
CA GLU A 219 2.92 29.12 8.56
C GLU A 219 2.59 28.59 7.18
N LEU A 220 1.90 29.40 6.36
CA LEU A 220 1.49 29.05 5.01
C LEU A 220 2.39 29.74 3.99
N TYR A 221 2.86 28.97 3.02
CA TYR A 221 3.67 29.44 1.89
C TYR A 221 3.09 28.98 0.56
N VAL A 222 3.33 29.77 -0.49
CA VAL A 222 2.98 29.43 -1.87
C VAL A 222 4.23 29.58 -2.73
#